data_916a4fb0d13e2dd1a382923ba5fb86e0
#
_entry.id   916a4fb0d13e2dd1a382923ba5fb86e0
#
_cell.length_a   1.000
_cell.length_b   1.000
_cell.length_c   1.000
_cell.angle_alpha   90.00
_cell.angle_beta   90.00
_cell.angle_gamma   90.00
#
_symmetry.space_group_name_H-M   'P 1'
#
loop_
_entity.id
_entity.type
_entity.pdbx_description
1 polymer ?
#
loop_
_entity_poly.entity_id
_entity_poly.type
_entity_poly.pdbx_seq_one_letter_code
_entity_poly.pdbx_strand_id
1 'polypeptide(L)'
;MIVGRTFVALLTVLVLAFTGYAWATLRNLNSNLSGSDVIGGGLSEPDGATDILLIGNDSRTDADGNPLPDEILKTLRTTDDEGGDLTDTMILIRIPNGGGRASAMSFPRDTMVQMGNGYGENKLNSALPRAKSDAKQKLQASGVTDPKQLELQSKAEGQKFLIKTLEDLSGVSIDHYAEVNLLGFYEITQAVGGVDVCLKDEVNDSDYSGAVFKAGPQTVAGADALAFVRQRHGLPRGDLDRVVRQQVLMSGLARKILSSGTLSNPAKLTSLMEALKKSVVLDKGWDVVDFAQQMQGIAGGDISFQTIPIELEGESGSEDVTANPREVKQFADGLLLPPQERAAKEQAEQAAEKQRGGTTVNVFNATGKSGLAGQVLSTLSEAGFTQGGSSNSDSMAKSVVYHAPGDEAAAGQVAATLGGLPLQPSGNLQSGNVEVYVGSDYQGPGAQQFAGNKQVQLDGGQRAAAPLHAQQSGSGDAPIDAGGVPCVN
;
A
#
# COMPACT_ATOMS: atom_id res chain seq x y z
N MET A 1 16.87 22.18 58.45
CA MET A 1 16.94 22.77 57.11
C MET A 1 18.05 22.21 56.21
N ILE A 2 19.25 21.88 56.69
CA ILE A 2 20.38 21.35 55.88
C ILE A 2 20.05 19.97 55.29
N VAL A 3 19.49 19.04 56.07
CA VAL A 3 19.15 17.67 55.64
C VAL A 3 18.13 17.66 54.48
N GLY A 4 17.13 18.56 54.50
CA GLY A 4 16.17 18.68 53.40
C GLY A 4 16.78 19.20 52.10
N ARG A 5 17.74 20.15 52.20
CA ARG A 5 18.44 20.68 51.01
C ARG A 5 19.38 19.64 50.38
N THR A 6 20.09 18.84 51.23
CA THR A 6 20.93 17.75 50.73
C THR A 6 20.13 16.63 50.06
N PHE A 7 18.95 16.29 50.60
CA PHE A 7 18.06 15.30 50.02
C PHE A 7 17.52 15.77 48.65
N VAL A 8 17.07 17.03 48.54
CA VAL A 8 16.61 17.60 47.27
C VAL A 8 17.76 17.66 46.26
N ALA A 9 18.97 18.06 46.68
CA ALA A 9 20.13 18.10 45.76
C ALA A 9 20.51 16.70 45.27
N LEU A 10 20.50 15.66 46.12
CA LEU A 10 20.75 14.29 45.71
C LEU A 10 19.67 13.75 44.76
N LEU A 11 18.40 14.03 45.05
CA LEU A 11 17.30 13.66 44.14
C LEU A 11 17.43 14.33 42.77
N THR A 12 17.78 15.62 42.74
CA THR A 12 17.99 16.36 41.49
C THR A 12 19.17 15.79 40.71
N VAL A 13 20.29 15.46 41.35
CA VAL A 13 21.44 14.82 40.66
C VAL A 13 21.06 13.44 40.14
N LEU A 14 20.26 12.67 40.87
CA LEU A 14 19.81 11.35 40.47
C LEU A 14 18.83 11.44 39.24
N VAL A 15 17.93 12.41 39.26
CA VAL A 15 17.01 12.68 38.14
C VAL A 15 17.82 13.16 36.91
N LEU A 16 18.77 14.08 37.09
CA LEU A 16 19.63 14.55 35.98
C LEU A 16 20.53 13.44 35.44
N ALA A 17 21.07 12.57 36.30
CA ALA A 17 21.87 11.43 35.86
C ALA A 17 21.01 10.42 35.06
N PHE A 18 19.79 10.15 35.54
CA PHE A 18 18.85 9.24 34.88
C PHE A 18 18.36 9.82 33.55
N THR A 19 17.97 11.10 33.53
CA THR A 19 17.55 11.76 32.28
C THR A 19 18.70 11.90 31.29
N GLY A 20 19.91 12.23 31.76
CA GLY A 20 21.12 12.30 30.95
C GLY A 20 21.51 10.94 30.37
N TYR A 21 21.39 9.86 31.15
CA TYR A 21 21.60 8.49 30.68
C TYR A 21 20.54 8.08 29.66
N ALA A 22 19.26 8.31 29.93
CA ALA A 22 18.18 8.02 29.02
C ALA A 22 18.35 8.78 27.70
N TRP A 23 18.68 10.08 27.77
CA TRP A 23 18.94 10.92 26.59
C TRP A 23 20.15 10.42 25.76
N ALA A 24 21.26 10.10 26.43
CA ALA A 24 22.45 9.56 25.76
C ALA A 24 22.17 8.20 25.11
N THR A 25 21.39 7.34 25.75
CA THR A 25 21.00 6.03 25.20
C THR A 25 20.09 6.19 23.97
N LEU A 26 19.10 7.08 24.03
CA LEU A 26 18.21 7.38 22.91
C LEU A 26 18.94 8.01 21.72
N ARG A 27 19.84 8.97 21.98
CA ARG A 27 20.65 9.59 20.94
C ARG A 27 21.61 8.59 20.27
N ASN A 28 22.18 7.67 21.05
CA ASN A 28 23.05 6.60 20.55
C ASN A 28 22.27 5.56 19.71
N LEU A 29 20.96 5.41 19.92
CA LEU A 29 20.09 4.59 19.09
C LEU A 29 20.03 5.14 17.66
N ASN A 30 19.65 6.39 17.54
CA ASN A 30 19.44 7.04 16.22
C ASN A 30 20.71 7.06 15.36
N SER A 31 21.89 7.20 15.99
CA SER A 31 23.18 7.21 15.29
C SER A 31 23.71 5.84 14.85
N ASN A 32 23.15 4.74 15.38
CA ASN A 32 23.60 3.37 15.13
C ASN A 32 22.56 2.50 14.37
N LEU A 33 21.49 3.09 13.86
CA LEU A 33 20.55 2.40 12.98
C LEU A 33 21.12 2.40 11.55
N SER A 34 20.98 1.27 10.87
CA SER A 34 21.35 1.15 9.45
C SER A 34 20.44 2.05 8.63
N GLY A 35 21.01 2.98 7.88
CA GLY A 35 20.27 3.98 7.11
C GLY A 35 20.47 3.85 5.61
N SER A 36 19.40 3.83 4.83
CA SER A 36 19.39 3.88 3.36
C SER A 36 18.91 5.25 2.88
N ASP A 37 19.59 5.82 1.89
CA ASP A 37 19.19 7.10 1.26
C ASP A 37 18.19 6.81 0.14
N VAL A 38 16.94 6.57 0.54
CA VAL A 38 15.89 6.11 -0.37
C VAL A 38 14.73 7.09 -0.53
N ILE A 39 14.51 7.94 0.47
CA ILE A 39 13.57 9.06 0.37
C ILE A 39 14.31 10.22 -0.28
N GLY A 40 13.90 10.59 -1.48
CA GLY A 40 14.47 11.74 -2.19
C GLY A 40 14.28 13.01 -1.35
N GLY A 41 15.35 13.81 -1.16
CA GLY A 41 15.37 14.99 -0.28
C GLY A 41 14.48 16.17 -0.70
N GLY A 42 13.37 15.91 -1.40
CA GLY A 42 12.27 16.86 -1.58
C GLY A 42 11.32 16.69 -0.41
N LEU A 43 11.09 17.76 0.34
CA LEU A 43 9.98 17.80 1.28
C LEU A 43 8.71 17.50 0.46
N SER A 44 8.07 16.38 0.73
CA SER A 44 6.73 16.09 0.20
C SER A 44 5.83 17.28 0.52
N GLU A 45 4.95 17.67 -0.40
CA GLU A 45 3.95 18.67 -0.06
C GLU A 45 3.11 18.11 1.10
N PRO A 46 2.92 18.89 2.20
CA PRO A 46 2.17 18.38 3.36
C PRO A 46 0.75 18.03 2.94
N ASP A 47 0.41 16.74 2.96
CA ASP A 47 -0.93 16.25 2.66
C ASP A 47 -1.81 16.06 3.91
N GLY A 48 -1.28 16.45 5.07
CA GLY A 48 -1.97 16.37 6.36
C GLY A 48 -1.67 15.13 7.18
N ALA A 49 -0.78 14.28 6.69
CA ALA A 49 -0.34 13.06 7.38
C ALA A 49 1.19 12.94 7.40
N THR A 50 1.69 11.99 8.17
CA THR A 50 3.03 11.41 8.06
C THR A 50 2.87 10.00 7.54
N ASP A 51 3.45 9.72 6.38
CA ASP A 51 3.28 8.49 5.63
C ASP A 51 4.54 7.61 5.70
N ILE A 52 4.40 6.43 6.30
CA ILE A 52 5.50 5.50 6.57
C ILE A 52 5.29 4.21 5.77
N LEU A 53 6.21 3.90 4.88
CA LEU A 53 6.22 2.62 4.18
C LEU A 53 7.00 1.58 4.99
N LEU A 54 6.29 0.57 5.46
CA LEU A 54 6.85 -0.60 6.13
C LEU A 54 6.96 -1.77 5.16
N ILE A 55 8.17 -2.29 4.98
CA ILE A 55 8.47 -3.42 4.09
C ILE A 55 8.95 -4.62 4.89
N GLY A 56 8.36 -5.78 4.65
CA GLY A 56 8.90 -7.07 5.05
C GLY A 56 9.61 -7.72 3.88
N ASN A 57 10.93 -7.92 4.02
CA ASN A 57 11.77 -8.49 2.98
C ASN A 57 12.27 -9.88 3.39
N ASP A 58 12.19 -10.85 2.48
CA ASP A 58 12.72 -12.21 2.67
C ASP A 58 14.23 -12.29 2.44
N SER A 59 14.97 -11.23 2.82
CA SER A 59 16.42 -11.16 2.66
C SER A 59 17.15 -12.09 3.61
N ARG A 60 18.20 -12.75 3.09
CA ARG A 60 19.11 -13.63 3.83
C ARG A 60 20.35 -12.89 4.32
N THR A 61 20.29 -11.57 4.38
CA THR A 61 21.35 -10.70 4.89
C THR A 61 20.88 -9.99 6.15
N ASP A 62 21.85 -9.57 6.98
CA ASP A 62 21.57 -8.61 8.06
C ASP A 62 21.31 -7.20 7.50
N ALA A 63 21.05 -6.23 8.38
CA ALA A 63 20.80 -4.84 7.99
C ALA A 63 22.02 -4.17 7.32
N ASP A 64 23.22 -4.70 7.53
CA ASP A 64 24.47 -4.22 6.96
C ASP A 64 24.84 -4.91 5.63
N GLY A 65 23.99 -5.82 5.14
CA GLY A 65 24.21 -6.56 3.89
C GLY A 65 25.14 -7.78 4.02
N ASN A 66 25.48 -8.22 5.23
CA ASN A 66 26.28 -9.43 5.41
C ASN A 66 25.38 -10.68 5.36
N PRO A 67 25.81 -11.77 4.71
CA PRO A 67 25.04 -13.02 4.67
C PRO A 67 24.78 -13.58 6.09
N LEU A 68 23.58 -14.11 6.32
CA LEU A 68 23.23 -14.76 7.59
C LEU A 68 23.93 -16.13 7.67
N PRO A 69 24.45 -16.51 8.85
CA PRO A 69 25.00 -17.86 9.07
C PRO A 69 23.94 -18.96 8.91
N ASP A 70 24.35 -20.15 8.43
CA ASP A 70 23.48 -21.33 8.21
C ASP A 70 22.67 -21.71 9.46
N GLU A 71 23.24 -21.55 10.66
CA GLU A 71 22.54 -21.84 11.91
C GLU A 71 21.35 -20.90 12.13
N ILE A 72 21.50 -19.64 11.74
CA ILE A 72 20.42 -18.65 11.78
C ILE A 72 19.38 -19.00 10.74
N LEU A 73 19.77 -19.30 9.50
CA LEU A 73 18.85 -19.70 8.43
C LEU A 73 18.00 -20.91 8.81
N LYS A 74 18.61 -21.93 9.43
CA LYS A 74 17.89 -23.10 9.98
C LYS A 74 16.89 -22.68 11.08
N THR A 75 17.27 -21.76 11.96
CA THR A 75 16.38 -21.22 13.01
C THR A 75 15.18 -20.49 12.42
N LEU A 76 15.41 -19.76 11.31
CA LEU A 76 14.37 -19.07 10.57
C LEU A 76 13.53 -20.00 9.68
N ARG A 77 13.84 -21.31 9.67
CA ARG A 77 13.20 -22.33 8.81
C ARG A 77 13.26 -21.95 7.33
N THR A 78 14.45 -21.59 6.88
CA THR A 78 14.70 -21.16 5.49
C THR A 78 16.03 -21.73 4.99
N THR A 79 16.23 -21.78 3.66
CA THR A 79 17.44 -22.24 3.00
C THR A 79 18.10 -21.12 2.20
N ASP A 80 19.38 -21.27 1.85
CA ASP A 80 20.11 -20.27 1.06
C ASP A 80 19.56 -20.11 -0.36
N ASP A 81 18.96 -21.18 -0.91
CA ASP A 81 18.55 -21.25 -2.31
C ASP A 81 17.16 -20.61 -2.61
N GLU A 82 16.36 -20.33 -1.58
CA GLU A 82 14.97 -19.87 -1.74
C GLU A 82 14.78 -18.36 -1.55
N GLY A 83 15.83 -17.58 -1.34
CA GLY A 83 15.74 -16.17 -1.03
C GLY A 83 16.08 -15.25 -2.19
N GLY A 84 15.07 -14.68 -2.81
CA GLY A 84 15.22 -13.41 -3.56
C GLY A 84 14.91 -12.23 -2.66
N ASP A 85 15.30 -11.02 -3.06
CA ASP A 85 14.89 -9.78 -2.39
C ASP A 85 13.40 -9.45 -2.65
N LEU A 86 12.53 -10.47 -2.72
CA LEU A 86 11.10 -10.28 -2.91
C LEU A 86 10.50 -9.59 -1.69
N THR A 87 9.66 -8.60 -1.94
CA THR A 87 8.93 -7.89 -0.90
C THR A 87 7.60 -8.58 -0.65
N ASP A 88 7.52 -9.33 0.45
CA ASP A 88 6.34 -10.13 0.77
C ASP A 88 5.29 -9.37 1.57
N THR A 89 5.69 -8.32 2.25
CA THR A 89 4.81 -7.47 3.04
C THR A 89 5.09 -6.02 2.67
N MET A 90 4.06 -5.29 2.27
CA MET A 90 4.11 -3.87 1.94
C MET A 90 2.92 -3.20 2.60
N ILE A 91 3.19 -2.35 3.59
CA ILE A 91 2.17 -1.66 4.37
C ILE A 91 2.52 -0.17 4.42
N LEU A 92 1.60 0.67 3.98
CA LEU A 92 1.71 2.12 4.13
C LEU A 92 0.87 2.56 5.33
N ILE A 93 1.53 3.18 6.32
CA ILE A 93 0.90 3.66 7.55
C ILE A 93 0.76 5.17 7.42
N ARG A 94 -0.47 5.65 7.51
CA ARG A 94 -0.84 7.07 7.45
C ARG A 94 -1.20 7.57 8.84
N ILE A 95 -0.48 8.57 9.33
CA ILE A 95 -0.63 9.13 10.67
C ILE A 95 -1.06 10.60 10.51
N PRO A 96 -2.31 10.96 10.84
CA PRO A 96 -2.76 12.34 10.71
C PRO A 96 -1.92 13.30 11.56
N ASN A 97 -1.40 14.39 10.99
CA ASN A 97 -0.57 15.38 11.69
C ASN A 97 -1.33 16.13 12.80
N GLY A 98 -2.66 16.18 12.72
CA GLY A 98 -3.54 16.73 13.74
C GLY A 98 -3.82 15.82 14.94
N GLY A 99 -3.20 14.65 14.99
CA GLY A 99 -3.55 13.57 15.93
C GLY A 99 -4.79 12.80 15.48
N GLY A 100 -5.05 11.69 16.13
CA GLY A 100 -6.16 10.80 15.80
C GLY A 100 -5.70 9.36 15.60
N ARG A 101 -6.55 8.55 14.97
CA ARG A 101 -6.28 7.15 14.68
C ARG A 101 -5.36 7.03 13.47
N ALA A 102 -4.30 6.24 13.59
CA ALA A 102 -3.48 5.87 12.44
C ALA A 102 -4.21 4.82 11.58
N SER A 103 -4.02 4.88 10.28
CA SER A 103 -4.55 3.90 9.33
C SER A 103 -3.41 3.26 8.56
N ALA A 104 -3.49 1.95 8.36
CA ALA A 104 -2.50 1.18 7.63
C ALA A 104 -3.16 0.46 6.46
N MET A 105 -2.64 0.67 5.25
CA MET A 105 -3.09 -0.04 4.05
C MET A 105 -2.03 -1.03 3.57
N SER A 106 -2.47 -2.27 3.39
CA SER A 106 -1.64 -3.37 2.91
C SER A 106 -1.79 -3.51 1.40
N PHE A 107 -0.66 -3.68 0.71
CA PHE A 107 -0.60 -3.96 -0.73
C PHE A 107 -0.31 -5.45 -0.92
N PRO A 108 -1.23 -6.25 -1.47
CA PRO A 108 -0.96 -7.64 -1.77
C PRO A 108 0.22 -7.76 -2.74
N ARG A 109 1.16 -8.63 -2.42
CA ARG A 109 2.44 -8.75 -3.16
C ARG A 109 2.28 -9.15 -4.63
N ASP A 110 1.23 -9.92 -4.92
CA ASP A 110 0.93 -10.45 -6.26
C ASP A 110 0.07 -9.48 -7.10
N THR A 111 -0.17 -8.26 -6.60
CA THR A 111 -0.89 -7.21 -7.35
C THR A 111 -0.14 -6.85 -8.63
N MET A 112 -0.82 -6.98 -9.76
CA MET A 112 -0.30 -6.55 -11.06
C MET A 112 -0.33 -5.02 -11.15
N VAL A 113 0.81 -4.42 -11.44
CA VAL A 113 0.98 -2.97 -11.50
C VAL A 113 1.78 -2.57 -12.73
N GLN A 114 1.43 -1.43 -13.31
CA GLN A 114 2.23 -0.83 -14.37
C GLN A 114 3.49 -0.21 -13.78
N MET A 115 4.64 -0.79 -14.06
CA MET A 115 5.94 -0.32 -13.58
C MET A 115 6.61 0.62 -14.57
N GLY A 116 7.25 1.66 -14.06
CA GLY A 116 8.09 2.57 -14.83
C GLY A 116 9.36 1.90 -15.41
N ASN A 117 10.27 2.71 -15.95
CA ASN A 117 11.58 2.30 -16.45
C ASN A 117 11.56 1.22 -17.55
N GLY A 118 10.41 1.00 -18.21
CA GLY A 118 10.26 0.03 -19.30
C GLY A 118 10.00 -1.40 -18.83
N TYR A 119 9.75 -1.64 -17.56
CA TYR A 119 9.43 -2.99 -17.05
C TYR A 119 8.02 -3.45 -17.44
N GLY A 120 7.10 -2.52 -17.79
CA GLY A 120 5.73 -2.87 -18.14
C GLY A 120 4.91 -3.36 -16.95
N GLU A 121 3.91 -4.19 -17.20
CA GLU A 121 3.04 -4.73 -16.18
C GLU A 121 3.66 -5.97 -15.51
N ASN A 122 3.77 -5.93 -14.19
CA ASN A 122 4.37 -7.01 -13.41
C ASN A 122 3.83 -7.02 -11.98
N LYS A 123 4.05 -8.16 -11.26
CA LYS A 123 3.72 -8.29 -9.83
C LYS A 123 4.53 -7.31 -8.99
N LEU A 124 3.85 -6.63 -8.07
CA LEU A 124 4.40 -5.57 -7.23
C LEU A 124 5.63 -6.02 -6.42
N ASN A 125 5.65 -7.26 -5.91
CA ASN A 125 6.79 -7.83 -5.18
C ASN A 125 8.08 -7.92 -6.02
N SER A 126 7.98 -7.86 -7.34
CA SER A 126 9.14 -7.91 -8.25
C SER A 126 9.78 -6.54 -8.52
N ALA A 127 9.18 -5.45 -8.03
CA ALA A 127 9.66 -4.10 -8.30
C ALA A 127 11.09 -3.88 -7.77
N LEU A 128 11.31 -4.17 -6.47
CA LEU A 128 12.62 -4.01 -5.83
C LEU A 128 13.70 -4.89 -6.48
N PRO A 129 13.54 -6.23 -6.63
CA PRO A 129 14.59 -7.08 -7.17
C PRO A 129 14.93 -6.78 -8.64
N ARG A 130 13.96 -6.35 -9.45
CA ARG A 130 14.21 -5.95 -10.85
C ARG A 130 15.14 -4.73 -10.91
N ALA A 131 14.78 -3.65 -10.22
CA ALA A 131 15.58 -2.42 -10.21
C ALA A 131 16.95 -2.63 -9.53
N LYS A 132 17.01 -3.45 -8.46
CA LYS A 132 18.28 -3.85 -7.83
C LYS A 132 19.19 -4.58 -8.81
N SER A 133 18.65 -5.55 -9.58
CA SER A 133 19.43 -6.30 -10.58
C SER A 133 20.03 -5.39 -11.65
N ASP A 134 19.21 -4.48 -12.19
CA ASP A 134 19.67 -3.52 -13.21
C ASP A 134 20.71 -2.54 -12.65
N ALA A 135 20.50 -2.04 -11.43
CA ALA A 135 21.45 -1.17 -10.75
C ALA A 135 22.77 -1.88 -10.49
N LYS A 136 22.73 -3.15 -10.06
CA LYS A 136 23.94 -3.96 -9.83
C LYS A 136 24.76 -4.12 -11.10
N GLN A 137 24.12 -4.41 -12.24
CA GLN A 137 24.82 -4.49 -13.54
C GLN A 137 25.46 -3.15 -13.93
N LYS A 138 24.73 -2.03 -13.77
CA LYS A 138 25.26 -0.68 -14.05
C LYS A 138 26.46 -0.32 -13.16
N LEU A 139 26.39 -0.64 -11.87
CA LEU A 139 27.46 -0.41 -10.90
C LEU A 139 28.71 -1.23 -11.25
N GLN A 140 28.54 -2.51 -11.60
CA GLN A 140 29.64 -3.39 -12.07
C GLN A 140 30.27 -2.83 -13.36
N ALA A 141 29.47 -2.41 -14.31
CA ALA A 141 29.96 -1.81 -15.56
C ALA A 141 30.70 -0.47 -15.31
N SER A 142 30.35 0.28 -14.24
CA SER A 142 31.07 1.50 -13.83
C SER A 142 32.33 1.23 -13.00
N GLY A 143 32.66 -0.03 -12.72
CA GLY A 143 33.90 -0.42 -12.04
C GLY A 143 33.76 -0.62 -10.52
N VAL A 144 32.56 -0.65 -9.96
CA VAL A 144 32.36 -1.03 -8.55
C VAL A 144 32.57 -2.54 -8.40
N THR A 145 33.60 -2.93 -7.65
CA THR A 145 34.00 -4.33 -7.46
C THR A 145 33.79 -4.85 -6.04
N ASP A 146 33.65 -3.94 -5.07
CA ASP A 146 33.42 -4.31 -3.67
C ASP A 146 32.01 -4.93 -3.51
N PRO A 147 31.88 -6.20 -3.06
CA PRO A 147 30.59 -6.88 -2.97
C PRO A 147 29.60 -6.18 -2.03
N LYS A 148 30.10 -5.61 -0.92
CA LYS A 148 29.25 -4.93 0.05
C LYS A 148 28.70 -3.61 -0.53
N GLN A 149 29.56 -2.85 -1.22
CA GLN A 149 29.12 -1.61 -1.89
C GLN A 149 28.12 -1.92 -3.01
N LEU A 150 28.37 -2.95 -3.82
CA LEU A 150 27.44 -3.41 -4.85
C LEU A 150 26.08 -3.77 -4.26
N GLU A 151 26.06 -4.51 -3.15
CA GLU A 151 24.84 -4.93 -2.48
C GLU A 151 24.06 -3.70 -1.96
N LEU A 152 24.71 -2.85 -1.17
CA LEU A 152 24.05 -1.70 -0.54
C LEU A 152 23.54 -0.68 -1.57
N GLN A 153 24.37 -0.35 -2.59
CA GLN A 153 23.99 0.66 -3.59
C GLN A 153 22.89 0.14 -4.52
N SER A 154 23.01 -1.11 -4.98
CA SER A 154 21.98 -1.70 -5.85
C SER A 154 20.65 -1.89 -5.10
N LYS A 155 20.70 -2.27 -3.83
CA LYS A 155 19.51 -2.40 -2.97
C LYS A 155 18.82 -1.06 -2.79
N ALA A 156 19.58 0.03 -2.53
CA ALA A 156 19.02 1.37 -2.40
C ALA A 156 18.25 1.82 -3.67
N GLU A 157 18.76 1.49 -4.86
CA GLU A 157 18.06 1.78 -6.12
C GLU A 157 16.79 0.93 -6.28
N GLY A 158 16.82 -0.34 -5.85
CA GLY A 158 15.64 -1.19 -5.78
C GLY A 158 14.56 -0.64 -4.85
N GLN A 159 14.96 -0.18 -3.66
CA GLN A 159 14.08 0.44 -2.66
C GLN A 159 13.43 1.72 -3.20
N LYS A 160 14.22 2.63 -3.82
CA LYS A 160 13.69 3.84 -4.47
C LYS A 160 12.64 3.52 -5.54
N PHE A 161 12.91 2.50 -6.35
CA PHE A 161 11.97 2.10 -7.40
C PHE A 161 10.68 1.51 -6.83
N LEU A 162 10.75 0.71 -5.77
CA LEU A 162 9.56 0.19 -5.07
C LEU A 162 8.74 1.33 -4.46
N ILE A 163 9.39 2.28 -3.76
CA ILE A 163 8.75 3.47 -3.21
C ILE A 163 7.99 4.20 -4.31
N LYS A 164 8.67 4.53 -5.41
CA LYS A 164 8.05 5.23 -6.55
C LYS A 164 6.86 4.46 -7.15
N THR A 165 6.96 3.13 -7.25
CA THR A 165 5.87 2.28 -7.76
C THR A 165 4.65 2.33 -6.85
N LEU A 166 4.85 2.33 -5.53
CA LEU A 166 3.78 2.43 -4.54
C LEU A 166 3.17 3.84 -4.48
N GLU A 167 3.99 4.88 -4.63
CA GLU A 167 3.50 6.27 -4.76
C GLU A 167 2.64 6.45 -6.01
N ASP A 168 3.07 5.88 -7.15
CA ASP A 168 2.32 5.94 -8.40
C ASP A 168 0.99 5.18 -8.29
N LEU A 169 0.95 4.06 -7.56
CA LEU A 169 -0.25 3.26 -7.35
C LEU A 169 -1.22 3.93 -6.36
N SER A 170 -0.70 4.44 -5.24
CA SER A 170 -1.51 4.98 -4.14
C SER A 170 -1.84 6.46 -4.28
N GLY A 171 -1.03 7.20 -5.04
CA GLY A 171 -1.08 8.66 -5.11
C GLY A 171 -0.67 9.35 -3.82
N VAL A 172 -0.03 8.62 -2.88
CA VAL A 172 0.47 9.12 -1.60
C VAL A 172 1.98 9.29 -1.69
N SER A 173 2.51 10.40 -1.22
CA SER A 173 3.94 10.62 -1.08
C SER A 173 4.44 9.99 0.21
N ILE A 174 5.55 9.23 0.14
CA ILE A 174 6.07 8.49 1.28
C ILE A 174 7.14 9.35 1.97
N ASP A 175 6.91 9.68 3.26
CA ASP A 175 7.82 10.49 4.07
C ASP A 175 8.93 9.67 4.70
N HIS A 176 8.62 8.43 5.12
CA HIS A 176 9.56 7.55 5.79
C HIS A 176 9.50 6.12 5.27
N TYR A 177 10.64 5.45 5.35
CA TYR A 177 10.82 4.07 4.93
C TYR A 177 11.41 3.23 6.07
N ALA A 178 10.81 2.09 6.33
CA ALA A 178 11.32 1.08 7.25
C ALA A 178 11.27 -0.31 6.59
N GLU A 179 12.39 -1.01 6.57
CA GLU A 179 12.48 -2.37 6.07
C GLU A 179 12.93 -3.31 7.18
N VAL A 180 12.20 -4.40 7.35
CA VAL A 180 12.47 -5.46 8.34
C VAL A 180 12.78 -6.74 7.58
N ASN A 181 13.97 -7.31 7.82
CA ASN A 181 14.33 -8.62 7.29
C ASN A 181 13.81 -9.76 8.19
N LEU A 182 13.98 -11.01 7.77
CA LEU A 182 13.51 -12.18 8.52
C LEU A 182 14.10 -12.28 9.93
N LEU A 183 15.40 -12.00 10.08
CA LEU A 183 16.07 -12.04 11.37
C LEU A 183 15.48 -10.97 12.31
N GLY A 184 15.24 -9.77 11.79
CA GLY A 184 14.63 -8.69 12.56
C GLY A 184 13.24 -9.00 13.04
N PHE A 185 12.43 -9.54 12.17
CA PHE A 185 11.09 -9.96 12.55
C PHE A 185 11.12 -11.03 13.67
N TYR A 186 12.01 -12.01 13.54
CA TYR A 186 12.24 -13.03 14.57
C TYR A 186 12.65 -12.40 15.90
N GLU A 187 13.68 -11.55 15.90
CA GLU A 187 14.23 -10.92 17.11
C GLU A 187 13.23 -9.94 17.77
N ILE A 188 12.54 -9.11 16.96
CA ILE A 188 11.54 -8.15 17.46
C ILE A 188 10.39 -8.88 18.17
N THR A 189 9.86 -9.94 17.54
CA THR A 189 8.74 -10.69 18.16
C THR A 189 9.14 -11.38 19.45
N GLN A 190 10.40 -11.83 19.58
CA GLN A 190 10.93 -12.35 20.84
C GLN A 190 11.15 -11.26 21.89
N ALA A 191 11.72 -10.12 21.50
CA ALA A 191 12.02 -9.01 22.43
C ALA A 191 10.77 -8.44 23.10
N VAL A 192 9.63 -8.40 22.40
CA VAL A 192 8.34 -7.97 22.98
C VAL A 192 7.67 -9.07 23.83
N GLY A 193 8.21 -10.30 23.84
CA GLY A 193 7.66 -11.44 24.57
C GLY A 193 6.53 -12.15 23.84
N GLY A 194 6.53 -12.09 22.51
CA GLY A 194 5.53 -12.70 21.63
C GLY A 194 4.31 -11.83 21.38
N VAL A 195 3.58 -12.21 20.36
CA VAL A 195 2.37 -11.53 19.86
C VAL A 195 1.18 -12.46 20.03
N ASP A 196 0.08 -11.96 20.60
CA ASP A 196 -1.13 -12.71 20.80
C ASP A 196 -1.93 -12.74 19.50
N VAL A 197 -2.27 -13.95 19.06
CA VAL A 197 -3.06 -14.24 17.83
C VAL A 197 -4.18 -15.21 18.16
N CYS A 198 -5.20 -15.29 17.29
CA CYS A 198 -6.27 -16.25 17.42
C CYS A 198 -6.55 -16.91 16.06
N LEU A 199 -6.62 -18.25 16.03
CA LEU A 199 -6.96 -19.03 14.86
C LEU A 199 -8.37 -19.62 14.99
N LYS A 200 -9.15 -19.60 13.91
CA LYS A 200 -10.47 -20.25 13.86
C LYS A 200 -10.35 -21.76 13.93
N ASP A 201 -9.40 -22.30 13.17
CA ASP A 201 -9.17 -23.72 13.00
C ASP A 201 -7.73 -24.10 13.34
N GLU A 202 -7.47 -25.39 13.58
CA GLU A 202 -6.10 -25.88 13.72
C GLU A 202 -5.35 -25.83 12.39
N VAL A 203 -4.06 -25.61 12.45
CA VAL A 203 -3.18 -25.49 11.28
C VAL A 203 -2.10 -26.55 11.35
N ASN A 204 -1.88 -27.27 10.26
CA ASN A 204 -0.70 -28.08 10.04
C ASN A 204 -0.19 -27.86 8.61
N ASP A 205 0.80 -26.98 8.50
CA ASP A 205 1.51 -26.64 7.27
C ASP A 205 3.03 -26.86 7.45
N SER A 206 3.36 -27.96 8.16
CA SER A 206 4.74 -28.33 8.53
C SER A 206 5.69 -28.46 7.34
N ASP A 207 5.17 -28.90 6.18
CA ASP A 207 5.95 -29.21 5.00
C ASP A 207 6.31 -27.98 4.16
N TYR A 208 5.62 -26.84 4.40
CA TYR A 208 5.81 -25.59 3.64
C TYR A 208 6.26 -24.44 4.53
N SER A 209 5.33 -23.82 5.29
CA SER A 209 5.68 -22.69 6.15
C SER A 209 6.26 -23.11 7.52
N GLY A 210 6.15 -24.38 7.88
CA GLY A 210 6.47 -24.88 9.21
C GLY A 210 5.43 -24.50 10.27
N ALA A 211 4.24 -24.02 9.87
CA ALA A 211 3.16 -23.63 10.78
C ALA A 211 2.44 -24.87 11.32
N VAL A 212 2.47 -25.03 12.65
CA VAL A 212 1.70 -26.05 13.37
C VAL A 212 1.07 -25.38 14.58
N PHE A 213 -0.21 -25.07 14.51
CA PHE A 213 -0.93 -24.28 15.52
C PHE A 213 -2.27 -24.95 15.87
N LYS A 214 -2.68 -24.77 17.13
CA LYS A 214 -4.02 -25.16 17.58
C LYS A 214 -5.03 -24.06 17.24
N ALA A 215 -6.30 -24.41 17.14
CA ALA A 215 -7.39 -23.45 17.12
C ALA A 215 -7.44 -22.64 18.43
N GLY A 216 -7.93 -21.42 18.35
CA GLY A 216 -8.12 -20.51 19.48
C GLY A 216 -6.95 -19.54 19.75
N PRO A 217 -7.03 -18.80 20.88
CA PRO A 217 -6.03 -17.83 21.26
C PRO A 217 -4.69 -18.47 21.64
N GLN A 218 -3.59 -17.87 21.16
CA GLN A 218 -2.23 -18.31 21.47
C GLN A 218 -1.24 -17.16 21.27
N THR A 219 -0.03 -17.29 21.83
CA THR A 219 1.05 -16.31 21.67
C THR A 219 2.12 -16.90 20.76
N VAL A 220 2.50 -16.20 19.69
CA VAL A 220 3.54 -16.60 18.75
C VAL A 220 4.75 -15.66 18.83
N ALA A 221 5.95 -16.22 18.71
CA ALA A 221 7.21 -15.47 18.73
C ALA A 221 8.26 -16.15 17.86
N GLY A 222 9.26 -15.40 17.39
CA GLY A 222 10.40 -15.94 16.64
C GLY A 222 9.98 -16.76 15.43
N ALA A 223 10.43 -18.03 15.36
CA ALA A 223 10.13 -18.92 14.23
C ALA A 223 8.62 -19.21 14.06
N ASP A 224 7.88 -19.28 15.14
CA ASP A 224 6.42 -19.50 15.06
C ASP A 224 5.68 -18.26 14.57
N ALA A 225 6.14 -17.06 14.92
CA ALA A 225 5.60 -15.82 14.35
C ALA A 225 5.88 -15.74 12.83
N LEU A 226 7.08 -16.14 12.39
CA LEU A 226 7.41 -16.24 10.96
C LEU A 226 6.54 -17.27 10.24
N ALA A 227 6.37 -18.45 10.81
CA ALA A 227 5.52 -19.51 10.25
C ALA A 227 4.06 -19.03 10.11
N PHE A 228 3.55 -18.32 11.12
CA PHE A 228 2.19 -17.76 11.13
C PHE A 228 1.93 -16.80 9.96
N VAL A 229 2.87 -15.88 9.65
CA VAL A 229 2.74 -14.89 8.57
C VAL A 229 3.13 -15.41 7.20
N ARG A 230 3.80 -16.57 7.12
CA ARG A 230 4.23 -17.19 5.86
C ARG A 230 3.25 -18.21 5.31
N GLN A 231 2.39 -18.78 6.14
CA GLN A 231 1.46 -19.82 5.70
C GLN A 231 0.59 -19.35 4.55
N ARG A 232 0.51 -20.18 3.52
CA ARG A 232 -0.35 -19.98 2.33
C ARG A 232 -1.19 -21.20 2.04
N HIS A 233 -0.62 -22.40 2.21
CA HIS A 233 -1.32 -23.64 1.96
C HIS A 233 -2.40 -23.88 3.01
N GLY A 234 -3.54 -24.38 2.55
CA GLY A 234 -4.69 -24.63 3.41
C GLY A 234 -5.51 -23.40 3.78
N LEU A 235 -5.11 -22.19 3.35
CA LEU A 235 -5.91 -20.98 3.54
C LEU A 235 -6.97 -20.87 2.43
N PRO A 236 -8.26 -20.59 2.77
CA PRO A 236 -9.35 -20.54 1.80
C PRO A 236 -9.13 -19.57 0.63
N ARG A 237 -8.54 -18.39 0.90
CA ARG A 237 -8.24 -17.35 -0.08
C ARG A 237 -6.72 -17.22 -0.36
N GLY A 238 -5.93 -18.24 -0.01
CA GLY A 238 -4.50 -18.28 -0.26
C GLY A 238 -3.74 -17.06 0.26
N ASP A 239 -3.15 -16.29 -0.66
CA ASP A 239 -2.33 -15.12 -0.31
C ASP A 239 -3.10 -13.98 0.37
N LEU A 240 -4.38 -13.81 0.07
CA LEU A 240 -5.21 -12.78 0.72
C LEU A 240 -5.42 -13.08 2.21
N ASP A 241 -5.64 -14.34 2.59
CA ASP A 241 -5.72 -14.72 4.01
C ASP A 241 -4.36 -14.59 4.71
N ARG A 242 -3.25 -14.77 3.98
CA ARG A 242 -1.91 -14.47 4.50
C ARG A 242 -1.78 -12.96 4.82
N VAL A 243 -2.24 -12.07 3.95
CA VAL A 243 -2.26 -10.61 4.22
C VAL A 243 -3.04 -10.32 5.50
N VAL A 244 -4.21 -10.94 5.69
CA VAL A 244 -5.01 -10.81 6.93
C VAL A 244 -4.21 -11.26 8.17
N ARG A 245 -3.49 -12.39 8.10
CA ARG A 245 -2.61 -12.84 9.19
C ARG A 245 -1.48 -11.86 9.48
N GLN A 246 -0.86 -11.28 8.45
CA GLN A 246 0.15 -10.24 8.61
C GLN A 246 -0.42 -9.02 9.32
N GLN A 247 -1.62 -8.57 8.94
CA GLN A 247 -2.31 -7.45 9.59
C GLN A 247 -2.62 -7.73 11.06
N VAL A 248 -3.14 -8.93 11.38
CA VAL A 248 -3.42 -9.34 12.78
C VAL A 248 -2.14 -9.34 13.60
N LEU A 249 -1.06 -9.91 13.08
CA LEU A 249 0.20 -9.97 13.80
C LEU A 249 0.82 -8.58 13.96
N MET A 250 0.81 -7.73 12.92
CA MET A 250 1.32 -6.36 12.99
C MET A 250 0.51 -5.49 13.96
N SER A 251 -0.81 -5.63 13.97
CA SER A 251 -1.70 -5.01 14.95
C SER A 251 -1.36 -5.42 16.39
N GLY A 252 -1.17 -6.72 16.61
CA GLY A 252 -0.75 -7.26 17.91
C GLY A 252 0.65 -6.80 18.33
N LEU A 253 1.60 -6.74 17.39
CA LEU A 253 2.96 -6.27 17.60
C LEU A 253 2.99 -4.78 17.99
N ALA A 254 2.27 -3.94 17.25
CA ALA A 254 2.13 -2.51 17.55
C ALA A 254 1.60 -2.31 18.99
N ARG A 255 0.56 -3.05 19.37
CA ARG A 255 0.00 -3.04 20.74
C ARG A 255 1.03 -3.45 21.81
N LYS A 256 1.81 -4.51 21.56
CA LYS A 256 2.86 -4.97 22.50
C LYS A 256 3.99 -3.93 22.63
N ILE A 257 4.45 -3.33 21.53
CA ILE A 257 5.50 -2.31 21.54
C ILE A 257 5.02 -1.06 22.29
N LEU A 258 3.83 -0.57 21.99
CA LEU A 258 3.27 0.65 22.57
C LEU A 258 2.70 0.43 23.99
N SER A 259 2.68 -0.82 24.48
CA SER A 259 2.17 -1.12 25.81
C SER A 259 3.08 -0.55 26.92
N SER A 260 2.48 -0.12 28.02
CA SER A 260 3.23 0.29 29.23
C SER A 260 4.15 -0.81 29.73
N GLY A 261 3.78 -2.08 29.56
CA GLY A 261 4.59 -3.24 29.95
C GLY A 261 5.90 -3.40 29.15
N THR A 262 6.00 -2.81 27.96
CA THR A 262 7.23 -2.75 27.15
C THR A 262 7.97 -1.44 27.40
N LEU A 263 7.28 -0.31 27.27
CA LEU A 263 7.89 1.02 27.36
C LEU A 263 8.43 1.35 28.76
N SER A 264 7.80 0.83 29.82
CA SER A 264 8.25 1.05 31.21
C SER A 264 9.25 0.00 31.69
N ASN A 265 9.60 -1.01 30.90
CA ASN A 265 10.55 -2.06 31.27
C ASN A 265 11.90 -1.84 30.55
N PRO A 266 12.95 -1.37 31.27
CA PRO A 266 14.25 -1.05 30.65
C PRO A 266 14.90 -2.24 29.94
N ALA A 267 14.76 -3.46 30.48
CA ALA A 267 15.34 -4.65 29.86
C ALA A 267 14.66 -4.99 28.53
N LYS A 268 13.32 -4.95 28.46
CA LYS A 268 12.57 -5.17 27.22
C LYS A 268 12.86 -4.09 26.19
N LEU A 269 12.90 -2.84 26.62
CA LEU A 269 13.22 -1.72 25.75
C LEU A 269 14.64 -1.87 25.15
N THR A 270 15.63 -2.22 25.99
CA THR A 270 17.00 -2.47 25.49
C THR A 270 17.03 -3.62 24.50
N SER A 271 16.39 -4.75 24.79
CA SER A 271 16.33 -5.90 23.87
C SER A 271 15.64 -5.54 22.54
N LEU A 272 14.54 -4.78 22.59
CA LEU A 272 13.86 -4.29 21.37
C LEU A 272 14.78 -3.37 20.56
N MET A 273 15.49 -2.45 21.23
CA MET A 273 16.43 -1.54 20.55
C MET A 273 17.60 -2.30 19.90
N GLU A 274 18.12 -3.34 20.55
CA GLU A 274 19.17 -4.19 19.97
C GLU A 274 18.67 -4.97 18.75
N ALA A 275 17.44 -5.51 18.81
CA ALA A 275 16.80 -6.17 17.68
C ALA A 275 16.63 -5.21 16.50
N LEU A 276 16.13 -4.01 16.76
CA LEU A 276 15.95 -2.98 15.72
C LEU A 276 17.27 -2.62 15.02
N LYS A 277 18.34 -2.40 15.80
CA LYS A 277 19.66 -2.02 15.26
C LYS A 277 20.25 -3.03 14.30
N LYS A 278 20.04 -4.32 14.53
CA LYS A 278 20.63 -5.40 13.72
C LYS A 278 19.84 -5.70 12.45
N SER A 279 18.58 -5.31 12.42
CA SER A 279 17.63 -5.99 11.55
C SER A 279 16.63 -5.08 10.86
N VAL A 280 16.67 -3.78 11.17
CA VAL A 280 15.81 -2.78 10.53
C VAL A 280 16.67 -1.78 9.78
N VAL A 281 16.32 -1.56 8.51
CA VAL A 281 16.89 -0.49 7.69
C VAL A 281 15.87 0.64 7.61
N LEU A 282 16.28 1.84 7.97
CA LEU A 282 15.46 3.04 7.93
C LEU A 282 15.92 3.98 6.83
N ASP A 283 15.09 4.96 6.45
CA ASP A 283 15.56 6.07 5.66
C ASP A 283 16.54 6.95 6.46
N LYS A 284 17.53 7.51 5.76
CA LYS A 284 18.48 8.44 6.37
C LYS A 284 17.77 9.74 6.75
N GLY A 285 17.94 10.14 8.00
CA GLY A 285 17.40 11.39 8.52
C GLY A 285 16.12 11.23 9.33
N TRP A 286 15.54 10.04 9.37
CA TRP A 286 14.40 9.78 10.24
C TRP A 286 14.81 9.74 11.70
N ASP A 287 14.32 10.69 12.50
CA ASP A 287 14.48 10.65 13.95
C ASP A 287 13.39 9.77 14.59
N VAL A 288 13.75 8.49 14.82
CA VAL A 288 12.84 7.49 15.40
C VAL A 288 12.45 7.84 16.85
N VAL A 289 13.28 8.61 17.55
CA VAL A 289 12.99 9.02 18.93
C VAL A 289 11.92 10.10 18.94
N ASP A 290 12.07 11.11 18.08
CA ASP A 290 11.05 12.15 17.91
C ASP A 290 9.73 11.55 17.40
N PHE A 291 9.82 10.62 16.45
CA PHE A 291 8.65 9.87 15.97
C PHE A 291 7.96 9.09 17.09
N ALA A 292 8.71 8.35 17.91
CA ALA A 292 8.14 7.61 19.06
C ALA A 292 7.45 8.54 20.07
N GLN A 293 7.94 9.77 20.25
CA GLN A 293 7.30 10.76 21.11
C GLN A 293 5.99 11.27 20.49
N GLN A 294 5.93 11.51 19.20
CA GLN A 294 4.69 11.86 18.49
C GLN A 294 3.66 10.73 18.60
N MET A 295 4.08 9.48 18.48
CA MET A 295 3.23 8.30 18.61
C MET A 295 2.64 8.10 20.01
N GLN A 296 3.27 8.66 21.08
CA GLN A 296 2.69 8.62 22.43
C GLN A 296 1.33 9.36 22.52
N GLY A 297 1.09 10.32 21.61
CA GLY A 297 -0.21 11.00 21.50
C GLY A 297 -1.31 10.15 20.84
N ILE A 298 -0.93 9.06 20.16
CA ILE A 298 -1.87 8.10 19.58
C ILE A 298 -2.20 7.07 20.67
N ALA A 299 -3.28 7.33 21.41
CA ALA A 299 -3.66 6.56 22.59
C ALA A 299 -3.77 5.06 22.27
N GLY A 300 -2.94 4.25 22.96
CA GLY A 300 -3.13 2.80 23.04
C GLY A 300 -2.85 1.99 21.77
N GLY A 301 -2.13 2.54 20.78
CA GLY A 301 -1.83 1.80 19.54
C GLY A 301 -3.05 1.61 18.64
N ASP A 302 -3.94 2.60 18.58
CA ASP A 302 -5.16 2.53 17.78
C ASP A 302 -4.82 2.72 16.28
N ILE A 303 -4.39 1.62 15.65
CA ILE A 303 -4.08 1.52 14.22
C ILE A 303 -5.12 0.61 13.58
N SER A 304 -5.72 1.07 12.49
CA SER A 304 -6.65 0.30 11.67
C SER A 304 -5.94 -0.25 10.45
N PHE A 305 -5.93 -1.57 10.28
CA PHE A 305 -5.33 -2.24 9.13
C PHE A 305 -6.41 -2.62 8.12
N GLN A 306 -6.18 -2.29 6.85
CA GLN A 306 -7.06 -2.60 5.74
C GLN A 306 -6.22 -2.98 4.52
N THR A 307 -6.80 -3.74 3.60
CA THR A 307 -6.18 -4.03 2.29
C THR A 307 -6.69 -3.03 1.26
N ILE A 308 -5.83 -2.59 0.35
CA ILE A 308 -6.26 -1.73 -0.78
C ILE A 308 -7.39 -2.39 -1.57
N PRO A 309 -8.24 -1.62 -2.28
CA PRO A 309 -9.19 -2.17 -3.24
C PRO A 309 -8.47 -2.98 -4.31
N ILE A 310 -8.93 -4.22 -4.52
CA ILE A 310 -8.37 -5.16 -5.49
C ILE A 310 -9.48 -5.83 -6.28
N GLU A 311 -9.17 -6.22 -7.49
CA GLU A 311 -10.00 -7.08 -8.33
C GLU A 311 -9.28 -8.41 -8.54
N LEU A 312 -10.03 -9.50 -8.52
CA LEU A 312 -9.51 -10.84 -8.79
C LEU A 312 -9.78 -11.17 -10.26
N GLU A 313 -8.73 -11.40 -11.04
CA GLU A 313 -8.86 -11.83 -12.42
C GLU A 313 -8.87 -13.35 -12.50
N GLY A 314 -9.95 -13.90 -13.07
CA GLY A 314 -10.07 -15.32 -13.44
C GLY A 314 -11.02 -16.14 -12.59
N GLU A 315 -11.25 -17.39 -13.04
CA GLU A 315 -11.98 -18.39 -12.27
C GLU A 315 -11.15 -18.84 -11.06
N SER A 316 -11.83 -19.26 -10.00
CA SER A 316 -11.29 -19.75 -8.73
C SER A 316 -9.93 -20.47 -8.87
N GLY A 317 -8.83 -19.79 -8.52
CA GLY A 317 -7.47 -20.33 -8.60
C GLY A 317 -6.43 -19.45 -9.29
N SER A 318 -6.82 -18.33 -9.93
CA SER A 318 -5.87 -17.34 -10.46
C SER A 318 -5.25 -16.59 -9.28
N GLU A 319 -3.90 -16.59 -9.24
CA GLU A 319 -3.12 -15.85 -8.23
C GLU A 319 -2.92 -14.38 -8.64
N ASP A 320 -3.41 -13.96 -9.79
CA ASP A 320 -3.21 -12.61 -10.29
C ASP A 320 -4.31 -11.69 -9.76
N VAL A 321 -3.87 -10.62 -9.14
CA VAL A 321 -4.69 -9.61 -8.48
C VAL A 321 -4.40 -8.30 -9.17
N THR A 322 -5.43 -7.54 -9.56
CA THR A 322 -5.28 -6.21 -10.13
C THR A 322 -5.77 -5.13 -9.16
N ALA A 323 -5.27 -3.92 -9.31
CA ALA A 323 -5.70 -2.77 -8.53
C ALA A 323 -5.82 -1.55 -9.43
N ASN A 324 -6.93 -0.83 -9.32
CA ASN A 324 -7.15 0.41 -10.05
C ASN A 324 -6.50 1.58 -9.29
N PRO A 325 -5.49 2.28 -9.84
CA PRO A 325 -4.80 3.36 -9.13
C PRO A 325 -5.72 4.49 -8.65
N ARG A 326 -6.81 4.78 -9.38
CA ARG A 326 -7.78 5.80 -8.95
C ARG A 326 -8.54 5.38 -7.69
N GLU A 327 -8.95 4.13 -7.62
CA GLU A 327 -9.65 3.58 -6.44
C GLU A 327 -8.72 3.47 -5.25
N VAL A 328 -7.48 3.02 -5.48
CA VAL A 328 -6.45 2.96 -4.42
C VAL A 328 -6.16 4.35 -3.87
N LYS A 329 -6.06 5.38 -4.75
CA LYS A 329 -5.88 6.76 -4.30
C LYS A 329 -7.08 7.27 -3.49
N GLN A 330 -8.29 7.07 -3.98
CA GLN A 330 -9.52 7.46 -3.26
C GLN A 330 -9.62 6.79 -1.90
N PHE A 331 -9.26 5.51 -1.84
CA PHE A 331 -9.18 4.76 -0.60
C PHE A 331 -8.15 5.36 0.36
N ALA A 332 -6.92 5.65 -0.12
CA ALA A 332 -5.86 6.26 0.67
C ALA A 332 -6.26 7.64 1.23
N ASP A 333 -6.86 8.50 0.39
CA ASP A 333 -7.39 9.80 0.81
C ASP A 333 -8.51 9.64 1.86
N GLY A 334 -9.35 8.62 1.72
CA GLY A 334 -10.42 8.29 2.65
C GLY A 334 -9.92 7.87 4.03
N LEU A 335 -8.72 7.29 4.13
CA LEU A 335 -8.16 6.83 5.41
C LEU A 335 -7.88 7.95 6.41
N LEU A 336 -7.69 9.19 5.96
CA LEU A 336 -7.49 10.37 6.82
C LEU A 336 -8.80 10.96 7.35
N LEU A 337 -9.93 10.56 6.78
CA LEU A 337 -11.24 11.06 7.21
C LEU A 337 -11.69 10.37 8.51
N PRO A 338 -12.44 11.07 9.37
CA PRO A 338 -13.14 10.46 10.49
C PRO A 338 -14.01 9.28 10.02
N PRO A 339 -14.18 8.21 10.81
CA PRO A 339 -14.90 7.01 10.37
C PRO A 339 -16.32 7.27 9.84
N GLN A 340 -17.04 8.24 10.42
CA GLN A 340 -18.37 8.61 9.98
C GLN A 340 -18.38 9.31 8.61
N GLU A 341 -17.42 10.21 8.39
CA GLU A 341 -17.26 10.90 7.10
C GLU A 341 -16.79 9.95 6.01
N ARG A 342 -15.91 8.99 6.35
CA ARG A 342 -15.48 7.93 5.45
C ARG A 342 -16.66 7.08 5.01
N ALA A 343 -17.47 6.58 5.95
CA ALA A 343 -18.64 5.78 5.62
C ALA A 343 -19.65 6.55 4.76
N ALA A 344 -19.85 7.85 5.03
CA ALA A 344 -20.72 8.70 4.21
C ALA A 344 -20.16 8.89 2.78
N LYS A 345 -18.83 9.07 2.65
CA LYS A 345 -18.15 9.20 1.36
C LYS A 345 -18.23 7.91 0.56
N GLU A 346 -17.95 6.76 1.19
CA GLU A 346 -18.06 5.43 0.55
C GLU A 346 -19.47 5.15 0.04
N GLN A 347 -20.49 5.48 0.84
CA GLN A 347 -21.89 5.34 0.42
C GLN A 347 -22.24 6.27 -0.76
N ALA A 348 -21.72 7.49 -0.75
CA ALA A 348 -21.93 8.45 -1.84
C ALA A 348 -21.23 7.97 -3.14
N GLU A 349 -20.02 7.41 -3.04
CA GLU A 349 -19.27 6.85 -4.16
C GLU A 349 -19.94 5.61 -4.74
N GLN A 350 -20.41 4.68 -3.89
CA GLN A 350 -21.17 3.50 -4.33
C GLN A 350 -22.48 3.91 -5.03
N ALA A 351 -23.17 4.94 -4.52
CA ALA A 351 -24.36 5.47 -5.16
C ALA A 351 -24.04 6.09 -6.54
N ALA A 352 -22.92 6.82 -6.63
CA ALA A 352 -22.45 7.42 -7.88
C ALA A 352 -22.01 6.35 -8.90
N GLU A 353 -21.35 5.31 -8.47
CA GLU A 353 -20.95 4.17 -9.30
C GLU A 353 -22.16 3.42 -9.83
N LYS A 354 -23.11 3.10 -8.97
CA LYS A 354 -24.37 2.50 -9.37
C LYS A 354 -25.13 3.37 -10.38
N GLN A 355 -25.10 4.70 -10.21
CA GLN A 355 -25.69 5.63 -11.15
C GLN A 355 -24.97 5.61 -12.48
N ARG A 356 -23.61 5.58 -12.51
CA ARG A 356 -22.82 5.45 -13.74
C ARG A 356 -23.14 4.16 -14.47
N GLY A 357 -23.14 3.02 -13.79
CA GLY A 357 -23.52 1.72 -14.39
C GLY A 357 -24.94 1.66 -14.93
N GLY A 358 -25.86 2.46 -14.35
CA GLY A 358 -27.22 2.63 -14.86
C GLY A 358 -27.37 3.64 -15.99
N THR A 359 -26.30 4.35 -16.39
CA THR A 359 -26.34 5.42 -17.41
C THR A 359 -25.71 4.94 -18.70
N THR A 360 -26.51 4.78 -19.73
CA THR A 360 -26.03 4.45 -21.08
C THR A 360 -25.64 5.70 -21.84
N VAL A 361 -24.38 5.76 -22.32
CA VAL A 361 -23.86 6.94 -23.02
C VAL A 361 -23.62 6.65 -24.49
N ASN A 362 -24.23 7.46 -25.35
CA ASN A 362 -24.00 7.49 -26.78
C ASN A 362 -23.12 8.69 -27.15
N VAL A 363 -22.12 8.51 -27.99
CA VAL A 363 -21.20 9.58 -28.38
C VAL A 363 -21.28 9.87 -29.88
N PHE A 364 -21.50 11.14 -30.21
CA PHE A 364 -21.63 11.66 -31.56
C PHE A 364 -20.45 12.57 -31.89
N ASN A 365 -19.70 12.21 -32.91
CA ASN A 365 -18.57 13.00 -33.39
C ASN A 365 -19.05 14.08 -34.38
N ALA A 366 -19.03 15.32 -33.95
CA ALA A 366 -19.37 16.50 -34.70
C ALA A 366 -18.13 17.29 -35.21
N THR A 367 -16.91 16.67 -35.18
CA THR A 367 -15.65 17.34 -35.57
C THR A 367 -15.14 16.96 -36.93
N GLY A 368 -15.61 15.86 -37.51
CA GLY A 368 -15.02 15.24 -38.69
C GLY A 368 -13.69 14.51 -38.46
N LYS A 369 -13.16 14.44 -37.24
CA LYS A 369 -11.98 13.64 -36.91
C LYS A 369 -12.37 12.18 -36.74
N SER A 370 -11.89 11.29 -37.61
CA SER A 370 -12.23 9.87 -37.61
C SER A 370 -11.82 9.22 -36.26
N GLY A 371 -12.73 8.40 -35.68
CA GLY A 371 -12.44 7.61 -34.47
C GLY A 371 -12.61 8.33 -33.10
N LEU A 372 -12.81 9.66 -33.08
CA LEU A 372 -12.89 10.43 -31.86
C LEU A 372 -14.07 10.00 -30.95
N ALA A 373 -15.27 9.76 -31.54
CA ALA A 373 -16.42 9.29 -30.74
C ALA A 373 -16.18 7.94 -30.04
N GLY A 374 -15.53 7.01 -30.75
CA GLY A 374 -15.18 5.70 -30.16
C GLY A 374 -14.21 5.83 -29.00
N GLN A 375 -13.25 6.73 -29.08
CA GLN A 375 -12.25 6.95 -28.06
C GLN A 375 -12.83 7.65 -26.82
N VAL A 376 -13.69 8.65 -27.03
CA VAL A 376 -14.44 9.30 -25.94
C VAL A 376 -15.39 8.29 -25.27
N LEU A 377 -16.03 7.41 -26.05
CA LEU A 377 -16.89 6.37 -25.50
C LEU A 377 -16.09 5.34 -24.69
N SER A 378 -14.88 4.94 -25.14
CA SER A 378 -13.97 4.08 -24.36
C SER A 378 -13.60 4.73 -23.02
N THR A 379 -13.22 6.01 -23.04
CA THR A 379 -12.91 6.76 -21.80
C THR A 379 -14.10 6.78 -20.82
N LEU A 380 -15.33 6.93 -21.32
CA LEU A 380 -16.53 6.90 -20.49
C LEU A 380 -16.83 5.48 -19.94
N SER A 381 -16.59 4.46 -20.77
CA SER A 381 -16.72 3.05 -20.34
C SER A 381 -15.71 2.71 -19.24
N GLU A 382 -14.44 3.14 -19.38
CA GLU A 382 -13.40 3.01 -18.37
C GLU A 382 -13.73 3.79 -17.08
N ALA A 383 -14.57 4.82 -17.15
CA ALA A 383 -15.10 5.56 -16.00
C ALA A 383 -16.35 4.93 -15.38
N GLY A 384 -16.79 3.74 -15.85
CA GLY A 384 -17.90 2.96 -15.30
C GLY A 384 -19.28 3.26 -15.90
N PHE A 385 -19.38 4.04 -16.98
CA PHE A 385 -20.64 4.24 -17.69
C PHE A 385 -20.97 3.08 -18.62
N THR A 386 -22.26 2.75 -18.74
CA THR A 386 -22.69 1.73 -19.71
C THR A 386 -22.47 2.24 -21.15
N GLN A 387 -21.74 1.45 -21.91
CA GLN A 387 -21.41 1.76 -23.29
C GLN A 387 -22.65 1.68 -24.19
N GLY A 388 -22.97 2.79 -24.86
CA GLY A 388 -23.95 2.88 -25.92
C GLY A 388 -23.31 2.83 -27.31
N GLY A 389 -23.85 3.59 -28.24
CA GLY A 389 -23.34 3.71 -29.61
C GLY A 389 -22.33 4.85 -29.79
N SER A 390 -21.44 4.69 -30.82
CA SER A 390 -20.64 5.80 -31.30
C SER A 390 -20.90 6.03 -32.79
N SER A 391 -21.15 7.28 -33.21
CA SER A 391 -21.45 7.63 -34.60
C SER A 391 -20.96 9.04 -34.94
N ASN A 392 -21.01 9.38 -36.23
CA ASN A 392 -20.79 10.75 -36.70
C ASN A 392 -22.10 11.53 -36.74
N SER A 393 -22.06 12.82 -36.49
CA SER A 393 -23.16 13.75 -36.64
C SER A 393 -22.77 14.95 -37.51
N ASP A 394 -23.72 15.84 -37.73
CA ASP A 394 -23.45 17.12 -38.38
C ASP A 394 -22.44 17.93 -37.59
N SER A 395 -21.61 18.70 -38.25
CA SER A 395 -20.55 19.49 -37.66
C SER A 395 -21.07 20.51 -36.64
N MET A 396 -20.52 20.50 -35.44
CA MET A 396 -20.85 21.44 -34.37
C MET A 396 -19.59 22.16 -33.86
N ALA A 397 -19.75 23.46 -33.60
CA ALA A 397 -18.65 24.25 -33.03
C ALA A 397 -18.38 23.96 -31.55
N LYS A 398 -19.42 23.61 -30.81
CA LYS A 398 -19.36 23.38 -29.35
C LYS A 398 -19.81 21.98 -28.98
N SER A 399 -19.10 21.43 -28.02
CA SER A 399 -19.44 20.15 -27.37
C SER A 399 -20.57 20.33 -26.37
N VAL A 400 -21.46 19.35 -26.24
CA VAL A 400 -22.61 19.39 -25.33
C VAL A 400 -23.03 17.98 -24.92
N VAL A 401 -23.55 17.87 -23.71
CA VAL A 401 -24.13 16.64 -23.17
C VAL A 401 -25.65 16.83 -23.05
N TYR A 402 -26.41 16.03 -23.79
CA TYR A 402 -27.87 15.98 -23.72
C TYR A 402 -28.33 14.88 -22.76
N HIS A 403 -29.37 15.15 -21.99
CA HIS A 403 -29.95 14.22 -21.04
C HIS A 403 -31.48 14.29 -21.00
N ALA A 404 -32.10 13.22 -20.54
CA ALA A 404 -33.55 13.26 -20.28
C ALA A 404 -33.85 14.19 -19.07
N PRO A 405 -35.06 14.80 -19.01
CA PRO A 405 -35.47 15.53 -17.82
C PRO A 405 -35.45 14.64 -16.58
N GLY A 406 -34.76 15.07 -15.53
CA GLY A 406 -34.56 14.28 -14.29
C GLY A 406 -33.23 13.54 -14.21
N ASP A 407 -32.45 13.48 -15.29
CA ASP A 407 -31.14 12.78 -15.33
C ASP A 407 -29.95 13.77 -15.26
N GLU A 408 -30.16 14.99 -14.77
CA GLU A 408 -29.13 16.03 -14.68
C GLU A 408 -27.91 15.58 -13.89
N ALA A 409 -28.12 14.81 -12.81
CA ALA A 409 -27.02 14.30 -11.97
C ALA A 409 -26.14 13.30 -12.74
N ALA A 410 -26.75 12.37 -13.47
CA ALA A 410 -26.05 11.39 -14.28
C ALA A 410 -25.29 12.06 -15.45
N ALA A 411 -25.94 12.98 -16.17
CA ALA A 411 -25.32 13.78 -17.22
C ALA A 411 -24.18 14.66 -16.69
N GLY A 412 -24.32 15.20 -15.47
CA GLY A 412 -23.28 15.94 -14.76
C GLY A 412 -22.01 15.13 -14.54
N GLN A 413 -22.16 13.85 -14.17
CA GLN A 413 -21.00 12.94 -14.04
C GLN A 413 -20.32 12.67 -15.39
N VAL A 414 -21.11 12.44 -16.46
CA VAL A 414 -20.58 12.31 -17.82
C VAL A 414 -19.83 13.57 -18.25
N ALA A 415 -20.43 14.72 -18.05
CA ALA A 415 -19.84 16.01 -18.41
C ALA A 415 -18.53 16.29 -17.61
N ALA A 416 -18.50 16.00 -16.32
CA ALA A 416 -17.32 16.13 -15.47
C ALA A 416 -16.18 15.21 -15.94
N THR A 417 -16.48 13.95 -16.29
CA THR A 417 -15.51 12.99 -16.84
C THR A 417 -14.88 13.51 -18.13
N LEU A 418 -15.61 14.28 -18.92
CA LEU A 418 -15.16 14.84 -20.19
C LEU A 418 -14.59 16.28 -20.09
N GLY A 419 -14.30 16.76 -18.89
CA GLY A 419 -13.68 18.08 -18.67
C GLY A 419 -14.67 19.23 -18.49
N GLY A 420 -15.91 18.95 -18.07
CA GLY A 420 -16.90 19.97 -17.70
C GLY A 420 -17.72 20.48 -18.89
N LEU A 421 -18.21 19.58 -19.73
CA LEU A 421 -19.05 19.96 -20.86
C LEU A 421 -20.39 20.55 -20.42
N PRO A 422 -20.99 21.48 -21.19
CA PRO A 422 -22.29 22.05 -20.88
C PRO A 422 -23.41 21.00 -21.01
N LEU A 423 -24.39 21.07 -20.08
CA LEU A 423 -25.56 20.18 -20.05
C LEU A 423 -26.75 20.85 -20.76
N GLN A 424 -27.55 20.07 -21.48
CA GLN A 424 -28.81 20.51 -22.06
C GLN A 424 -29.89 19.42 -21.93
N PRO A 425 -31.07 19.73 -21.39
CA PRO A 425 -32.18 18.79 -21.35
C PRO A 425 -32.74 18.53 -22.74
N SER A 426 -33.08 17.28 -23.01
CA SER A 426 -33.74 16.84 -24.25
C SER A 426 -34.96 15.99 -23.95
N GLY A 427 -36.14 16.46 -24.34
CA GLY A 427 -37.40 15.71 -24.17
C GLY A 427 -37.52 14.44 -25.03
N ASN A 428 -36.58 14.23 -25.93
CA ASN A 428 -36.58 13.05 -26.82
C ASN A 428 -35.76 11.87 -26.26
N LEU A 429 -35.01 12.07 -25.18
CA LEU A 429 -34.22 11.04 -24.54
C LEU A 429 -35.04 10.30 -23.47
N GLN A 430 -34.88 8.99 -23.44
CA GLN A 430 -35.41 8.17 -22.35
C GLN A 430 -34.49 8.26 -21.13
N SER A 431 -35.08 8.19 -19.94
CA SER A 431 -34.32 8.19 -18.69
C SER A 431 -33.26 7.07 -18.68
N GLY A 432 -32.08 7.39 -18.15
CA GLY A 432 -30.89 6.52 -18.17
C GLY A 432 -30.04 6.61 -19.45
N ASN A 433 -30.45 7.42 -20.44
CA ASN A 433 -29.67 7.63 -21.66
C ASN A 433 -29.11 9.05 -21.71
N VAL A 434 -27.84 9.15 -22.02
CA VAL A 434 -27.10 10.41 -22.20
C VAL A 434 -26.47 10.41 -23.58
N GLU A 435 -26.57 11.53 -24.29
CA GLU A 435 -25.93 11.73 -25.60
C GLU A 435 -24.85 12.83 -25.47
N VAL A 436 -23.65 12.49 -25.90
CA VAL A 436 -22.50 13.40 -25.94
C VAL A 436 -22.22 13.79 -27.38
N TYR A 437 -22.32 15.05 -27.71
CA TYR A 437 -21.89 15.61 -28.98
C TYR A 437 -20.53 16.28 -28.85
N VAL A 438 -19.54 15.73 -29.51
CA VAL A 438 -18.15 16.22 -29.45
C VAL A 438 -17.94 17.21 -30.59
N GLY A 439 -17.89 18.50 -30.29
CA GLY A 439 -17.67 19.59 -31.23
C GLY A 439 -16.19 19.91 -31.49
N SER A 440 -15.94 20.88 -32.38
CA SER A 440 -14.58 21.29 -32.75
C SER A 440 -13.77 21.92 -31.59
N ASP A 441 -14.43 22.36 -30.54
CA ASP A 441 -13.83 22.91 -29.31
C ASP A 441 -13.35 21.84 -28.33
N TYR A 442 -13.60 20.54 -28.59
CA TYR A 442 -13.28 19.48 -27.64
C TYR A 442 -11.77 19.25 -27.52
N GLN A 443 -11.27 19.37 -26.28
CA GLN A 443 -9.89 19.10 -25.87
C GLN A 443 -9.79 18.17 -24.67
N GLY A 444 -10.92 17.58 -24.26
CA GLY A 444 -11.01 16.72 -23.09
C GLY A 444 -10.41 15.31 -23.28
N PRO A 445 -10.59 14.43 -22.30
CA PRO A 445 -10.15 13.03 -22.34
C PRO A 445 -10.62 12.31 -23.61
N GLY A 446 -9.74 11.48 -24.20
CA GLY A 446 -9.98 10.84 -25.48
C GLY A 446 -9.59 11.67 -26.72
N ALA A 447 -9.37 13.00 -26.58
CA ALA A 447 -8.92 13.85 -27.70
C ALA A 447 -7.40 13.86 -27.89
N GLN A 448 -6.63 13.61 -26.84
CA GLN A 448 -5.16 13.81 -26.82
C GLN A 448 -4.36 12.75 -27.61
N GLN A 449 -4.93 11.59 -27.90
CA GLN A 449 -4.23 10.54 -28.66
C GLN A 449 -4.14 10.82 -30.19
N PHE A 450 -4.81 11.84 -30.68
CA PHE A 450 -4.79 12.20 -32.11
C PHE A 450 -3.67 13.16 -32.54
N ALA A 451 -2.81 13.60 -31.60
CA ALA A 451 -1.71 14.51 -31.92
C ALA A 451 -0.43 13.83 -32.44
N GLY A 452 -0.41 12.52 -32.63
CA GLY A 452 0.74 11.76 -33.11
C GLY A 452 0.37 10.77 -34.22
N ASN A 453 0.81 11.03 -35.46
CA ASN A 453 0.73 10.11 -36.58
C ASN A 453 1.39 8.76 -36.29
N LYS A 454 0.61 7.72 -36.00
CA LYS A 454 0.96 6.31 -36.27
C LYS A 454 -0.22 5.64 -36.93
N GLN A 455 -0.06 5.27 -38.19
CA GLN A 455 -0.96 4.36 -38.89
C GLN A 455 -0.95 3.02 -38.12
N VAL A 456 -2.06 2.70 -37.47
CA VAL A 456 -2.32 1.36 -36.96
C VAL A 456 -3.00 0.56 -38.05
N GLN A 457 -2.32 -0.46 -38.55
CA GLN A 457 -2.84 -1.45 -39.46
C GLN A 457 -3.79 -2.36 -38.69
N LEU A 458 -5.08 -2.27 -38.99
CA LEU A 458 -6.13 -3.11 -38.42
C LEU A 458 -6.03 -4.50 -39.07
N ASP A 459 -5.54 -5.45 -38.27
CA ASP A 459 -5.72 -6.86 -38.60
C ASP A 459 -7.05 -7.33 -37.96
N GLY A 460 -7.94 -7.81 -38.81
CA GLY A 460 -9.32 -8.09 -38.46
C GLY A 460 -9.46 -9.40 -37.68
N GLY A 461 -9.50 -9.32 -36.37
CA GLY A 461 -9.88 -10.41 -35.48
C GLY A 461 -11.09 -10.01 -34.64
N GLN A 462 -12.28 -10.44 -35.03
CA GLN A 462 -13.46 -10.40 -34.20
C GLN A 462 -13.23 -11.27 -32.95
N ARG A 463 -13.00 -10.64 -31.82
CA ARG A 463 -13.20 -11.30 -30.51
C ARG A 463 -14.58 -10.93 -30.01
N ALA A 464 -15.44 -11.96 -29.92
CA ALA A 464 -16.73 -11.88 -29.28
C ALA A 464 -16.55 -11.44 -27.83
N ALA A 465 -17.27 -10.38 -27.44
CA ALA A 465 -17.35 -9.96 -26.04
C ALA A 465 -17.98 -11.09 -25.23
N ALA A 466 -17.25 -11.58 -24.23
CA ALA A 466 -17.78 -12.46 -23.21
C ALA A 466 -18.72 -11.66 -22.29
N PRO A 467 -19.79 -12.27 -21.76
CA PRO A 467 -20.71 -11.55 -20.87
C PRO A 467 -20.00 -11.18 -19.57
N LEU A 468 -20.15 -9.92 -19.18
CA LEU A 468 -19.73 -9.38 -17.89
C LEU A 468 -20.43 -10.16 -16.78
N HIS A 469 -19.71 -11.05 -16.13
CA HIS A 469 -20.10 -11.58 -14.83
C HIS A 469 -19.81 -10.51 -13.76
N ALA A 470 -20.77 -10.33 -12.87
CA ALA A 470 -20.66 -9.43 -11.73
C ALA A 470 -19.34 -9.68 -10.97
N GLN A 471 -18.45 -8.70 -11.02
CA GLN A 471 -17.22 -8.70 -10.28
C GLN A 471 -17.52 -8.57 -8.79
N GLN A 472 -17.11 -9.54 -8.01
CA GLN A 472 -17.01 -9.38 -6.56
C GLN A 472 -15.75 -8.58 -6.30
N SER A 473 -15.91 -7.28 -6.05
CA SER A 473 -14.84 -6.44 -5.47
C SER A 473 -14.42 -7.05 -4.12
N GLY A 474 -13.19 -7.56 -4.08
CA GLY A 474 -12.65 -8.32 -2.95
C GLY A 474 -12.20 -7.49 -1.75
N SER A 475 -12.80 -6.34 -1.44
CA SER A 475 -12.42 -5.48 -0.30
C SER A 475 -13.37 -5.57 0.90
N GLY A 476 -14.01 -6.72 1.12
CA GLY A 476 -15.04 -6.91 2.14
C GLY A 476 -14.58 -7.34 3.53
N ASP A 477 -13.27 -7.41 3.81
CA ASP A 477 -12.82 -7.73 5.16
C ASP A 477 -12.97 -6.50 6.08
N ALA A 478 -13.64 -6.69 7.22
CA ALA A 478 -13.74 -5.64 8.22
C ALA A 478 -12.33 -5.19 8.67
N PRO A 479 -12.13 -3.88 8.92
CA PRO A 479 -10.85 -3.37 9.38
C PRO A 479 -10.34 -4.12 10.61
N ILE A 480 -9.06 -4.47 10.63
CA ILE A 480 -8.42 -5.10 11.78
C ILE A 480 -7.91 -4.01 12.70
N ASP A 481 -8.57 -3.86 13.84
CA ASP A 481 -8.21 -2.86 14.83
C ASP A 481 -7.23 -3.42 15.86
N ALA A 482 -6.26 -2.57 16.27
CA ALA A 482 -5.34 -2.93 17.34
C ALA A 482 -6.01 -3.05 18.73
N GLY A 483 -7.30 -2.76 18.85
CA GLY A 483 -8.07 -2.90 20.10
C GLY A 483 -8.46 -4.33 20.48
N GLY A 484 -8.31 -5.32 19.58
CA GLY A 484 -8.71 -6.70 19.81
C GLY A 484 -7.76 -7.73 19.17
N VAL A 485 -8.01 -9.02 19.44
CA VAL A 485 -7.33 -10.14 18.75
C VAL A 485 -8.39 -10.93 17.99
N PRO A 486 -8.72 -10.54 16.75
CA PRO A 486 -9.70 -11.29 15.95
C PRO A 486 -9.17 -12.69 15.62
N CYS A 487 -10.06 -13.69 15.60
CA CYS A 487 -9.70 -15.01 15.13
C CYS A 487 -9.75 -15.05 13.60
N VAL A 488 -8.66 -15.49 12.98
CA VAL A 488 -8.47 -15.57 11.52
C VAL A 488 -8.28 -17.01 11.06
N ASN A 489 -8.38 -17.23 9.75
CA ASN A 489 -8.13 -18.53 9.13
C ASN A 489 -6.66 -18.90 9.17
#